data_8887182f37e91858656e600c4c3f0d9f
#
_entry.id   8887182f37e91858656e600c4c3f0d9f
#
_cell.length_a   1.000
_cell.length_b   1.000
_cell.length_c   1.000
_cell.angle_alpha   90.00
_cell.angle_beta   90.00
_cell.angle_gamma   90.00
#
_symmetry.space_group_name_H-M   'P 1'
#
loop_
_entity.id
_entity.type
_entity.pdbx_description
1 polymer ?
#
loop_
_entity_poly.entity_id
_entity_poly.type
_entity_poly.pdbx_seq_one_letter_code
_entity_poly.pdbx_strand_id
1 'polypeptide(L)'
;MAILRPSVVSPTRPTVKTEVVYARGMESIVLFGPPGAGKGTQAQRIMDSTGLPQVSTGDMLRAAVSAGTTTGIEAKKYMDAGQLVPDQVIIDLIKDRIKEPDAKNGVMFDGFPRTVPQAEALADITTVSHVISIEVPDERIVDRICGRYTCAGCGAVYHESFKPTSKDGICDSCGGDEFKRRADDNAETVMSRLEAYHNQTSPLADWYESKGIFHVINGDRAIDLITNDILDALK
;
A
#
# COMPACT_ATOMS: atom_id res chain seq x y z
N MET A 1 30.85 -6.56 -53.87
CA MET A 1 29.76 -5.62 -53.46
C MET A 1 29.19 -6.11 -52.13
N ALA A 2 29.60 -5.51 -51.02
CA ALA A 2 29.10 -5.81 -49.70
C ALA A 2 27.92 -4.88 -49.38
N ILE A 3 26.76 -5.44 -49.10
CA ILE A 3 25.54 -4.71 -48.73
C ILE A 3 25.57 -4.45 -47.24
N LEU A 4 25.84 -3.20 -46.83
CA LEU A 4 25.69 -2.72 -45.47
C LEU A 4 24.21 -2.70 -45.08
N ARG A 5 23.84 -3.39 -44.01
CA ARG A 5 22.50 -3.29 -43.38
C ARG A 5 22.50 -2.07 -42.45
N PRO A 6 21.44 -1.27 -42.42
CA PRO A 6 21.33 -0.17 -41.48
C PRO A 6 21.02 -0.70 -40.08
N SER A 7 21.75 -0.21 -39.08
CA SER A 7 21.52 -0.45 -37.66
C SER A 7 20.23 0.25 -37.22
N VAL A 8 19.30 -0.53 -36.68
CA VAL A 8 18.07 -0.03 -36.05
C VAL A 8 18.43 0.58 -34.70
N VAL A 9 18.34 1.90 -34.61
CA VAL A 9 18.46 2.63 -33.34
C VAL A 9 17.13 2.48 -32.59
N SER A 10 17.16 1.80 -31.46
CA SER A 10 16.01 1.72 -30.53
C SER A 10 15.71 3.11 -29.96
N PRO A 11 14.43 3.52 -29.87
CA PRO A 11 14.08 4.78 -29.24
C PRO A 11 14.31 4.68 -27.73
N THR A 12 15.27 5.46 -27.23
CA THR A 12 15.46 5.68 -25.79
C THR A 12 14.22 6.41 -25.24
N ARG A 13 13.50 5.75 -24.33
CA ARG A 13 12.46 6.39 -23.52
C ARG A 13 13.10 7.55 -22.73
N PRO A 14 12.51 8.72 -22.73
CA PRO A 14 12.94 9.79 -21.84
C PRO A 14 12.56 9.39 -20.41
N THR A 15 13.56 9.04 -19.61
CA THR A 15 13.43 8.96 -18.15
C THR A 15 13.39 10.39 -17.64
N VAL A 16 12.19 10.94 -17.48
CA VAL A 16 12.01 12.16 -16.69
C VAL A 16 12.16 11.71 -15.23
N LYS A 17 13.38 11.75 -14.71
CA LYS A 17 13.64 11.78 -13.28
C LYS A 17 13.25 13.15 -12.79
N THR A 18 11.99 13.34 -12.42
CA THR A 18 11.61 14.44 -11.54
C THR A 18 12.10 14.05 -10.16
N GLU A 19 13.33 14.41 -9.82
CA GLU A 19 13.79 14.39 -8.42
C GLU A 19 12.92 15.42 -7.69
N VAL A 20 11.92 14.94 -6.99
CA VAL A 20 11.21 15.74 -6.01
C VAL A 20 12.20 15.94 -4.87
N VAL A 21 12.80 17.13 -4.80
CA VAL A 21 13.70 17.52 -3.69
C VAL A 21 12.82 17.74 -2.47
N TYR A 22 12.62 16.67 -1.70
CA TYR A 22 11.98 16.80 -0.39
C TYR A 22 12.91 17.55 0.55
N ALA A 23 12.36 18.54 1.25
CA ALA A 23 13.09 19.28 2.28
C ALA A 23 13.69 18.31 3.32
N ARG A 24 14.89 18.59 3.78
CA ARG A 24 15.61 17.78 4.78
C ARG A 24 14.72 17.60 6.01
N GLY A 25 14.39 16.35 6.33
CA GLY A 25 13.56 15.98 7.48
C GLY A 25 12.17 15.51 7.08
N MET A 26 12.04 14.71 5.98
CA MET A 26 10.75 14.14 5.67
C MET A 26 10.37 13.16 6.76
N GLU A 27 9.32 13.55 7.44
CA GLU A 27 8.60 12.80 8.44
C GLU A 27 7.83 11.65 7.76
N SER A 28 7.31 10.74 8.56
CA SER A 28 6.56 9.61 8.01
C SER A 28 5.23 10.06 7.38
N ILE A 29 4.76 9.32 6.38
CA ILE A 29 3.45 9.52 5.76
C ILE A 29 2.53 8.32 6.02
N VAL A 30 1.22 8.54 6.00
CA VAL A 30 0.21 7.50 6.19
C VAL A 30 -0.63 7.37 4.92
N LEU A 31 -0.75 6.16 4.38
CA LEU A 31 -1.74 5.83 3.36
C LEU A 31 -3.02 5.34 4.03
N PHE A 32 -4.07 6.12 3.89
CA PHE A 32 -5.38 5.93 4.48
C PHE A 32 -6.41 5.57 3.41
N GLY A 33 -7.56 5.04 3.83
CA GLY A 33 -8.67 4.68 2.94
C GLY A 33 -9.09 3.22 3.04
N PRO A 34 -10.24 2.84 2.47
CA PRO A 34 -10.86 1.53 2.64
C PRO A 34 -9.99 0.38 2.10
N PRO A 35 -10.25 -0.87 2.51
CA PRO A 35 -9.62 -2.01 1.88
C PRO A 35 -9.89 -1.99 0.37
N GLY A 36 -8.92 -2.36 -0.46
CA GLY A 36 -9.11 -2.34 -1.92
C GLY A 36 -9.01 -0.97 -2.61
N ALA A 37 -8.83 0.14 -1.87
CA ALA A 37 -8.68 1.48 -2.45
C ALA A 37 -7.46 1.65 -3.38
N GLY A 38 -6.49 0.74 -3.33
CA GLY A 38 -5.28 0.80 -4.14
C GLY A 38 -4.04 1.32 -3.40
N LYS A 39 -4.09 1.43 -2.07
CA LYS A 39 -2.97 1.88 -1.23
C LYS A 39 -1.65 1.21 -1.58
N GLY A 40 -1.60 -0.12 -1.61
CA GLY A 40 -0.39 -0.87 -1.95
C GLY A 40 0.11 -0.64 -3.39
N THR A 41 -0.78 -0.35 -4.34
CA THR A 41 -0.38 0.01 -5.73
C THR A 41 0.27 1.38 -5.75
N GLN A 42 -0.27 2.33 -5.02
CA GLN A 42 0.29 3.68 -4.90
C GLN A 42 1.56 3.70 -4.04
N ALA A 43 1.61 2.87 -2.99
CA ALA A 43 2.78 2.75 -2.13
C ALA A 43 4.06 2.46 -2.92
N GLN A 44 4.04 1.50 -3.85
CA GLN A 44 5.20 1.20 -4.70
C GLN A 44 5.65 2.43 -5.51
N ARG A 45 4.71 3.16 -6.10
CA ARG A 45 5.00 4.33 -6.93
C ARG A 45 5.52 5.51 -6.11
N ILE A 46 4.97 5.71 -4.92
CA ILE A 46 5.43 6.73 -3.99
C ILE A 46 6.84 6.38 -3.50
N MET A 47 7.09 5.12 -3.16
CA MET A 47 8.41 4.63 -2.77
C MET A 47 9.46 4.88 -3.88
N ASP A 48 9.12 4.59 -5.14
CA ASP A 48 10.00 4.84 -6.29
C ASP A 48 10.32 6.34 -6.47
N SER A 49 9.41 7.23 -6.06
CA SER A 49 9.54 8.69 -6.20
C SER A 49 10.17 9.35 -4.98
N THR A 50 9.92 8.84 -3.77
CA THR A 50 10.32 9.47 -2.50
C THR A 50 11.51 8.79 -1.83
N GLY A 51 11.73 7.51 -2.13
CA GLY A 51 12.69 6.67 -1.42
C GLY A 51 12.23 6.23 -0.02
N LEU A 52 11.02 6.61 0.44
CA LEU A 52 10.49 6.16 1.74
C LEU A 52 10.11 4.69 1.69
N PRO A 53 10.60 3.86 2.62
CA PRO A 53 10.21 2.45 2.67
C PRO A 53 8.76 2.30 3.11
N GLN A 54 8.04 1.35 2.47
CA GLN A 54 6.70 0.98 2.89
C GLN A 54 6.73 0.10 4.14
N VAL A 55 5.89 0.43 5.11
CA VAL A 55 5.58 -0.39 6.29
C VAL A 55 4.13 -0.81 6.22
N SER A 56 3.88 -1.99 5.64
CA SER A 56 2.54 -2.57 5.47
C SER A 56 2.25 -3.55 6.59
N THR A 57 1.36 -3.19 7.52
CA THR A 57 0.94 -4.10 8.61
C THR A 57 0.29 -5.37 8.07
N GLY A 58 -0.47 -5.27 6.99
CA GLY A 58 -1.08 -6.44 6.36
C GLY A 58 -0.04 -7.43 5.81
N ASP A 59 1.05 -6.94 5.20
CA ASP A 59 2.10 -7.80 4.66
C ASP A 59 2.95 -8.40 5.78
N MET A 60 3.25 -7.63 6.83
CA MET A 60 3.96 -8.12 8.02
C MET A 60 3.18 -9.25 8.71
N LEU A 61 1.87 -9.09 8.88
CA LEU A 61 1.01 -10.14 9.46
C LEU A 61 0.93 -11.38 8.55
N ARG A 62 0.78 -11.20 7.25
CA ARG A 62 0.80 -12.33 6.28
C ARG A 62 2.13 -13.09 6.31
N ALA A 63 3.25 -12.37 6.41
CA ALA A 63 4.56 -12.99 6.57
C ALA A 63 4.65 -13.79 7.89
N ALA A 64 4.17 -13.23 9.00
CA ALA A 64 4.11 -13.91 10.30
C ALA A 64 3.22 -15.16 10.25
N VAL A 65 2.07 -15.11 9.58
CA VAL A 65 1.18 -16.27 9.36
C VAL A 65 1.89 -17.35 8.54
N SER A 66 2.55 -16.95 7.44
CA SER A 66 3.28 -17.89 6.57
C SER A 66 4.45 -18.55 7.29
N ALA A 67 5.13 -17.83 8.18
CA ALA A 67 6.22 -18.34 8.99
C ALA A 67 5.74 -19.17 10.20
N GLY A 68 4.43 -19.22 10.49
CA GLY A 68 3.86 -19.98 11.60
C GLY A 68 4.27 -19.43 12.98
N THR A 69 4.59 -18.15 13.09
CA THR A 69 4.93 -17.54 14.38
C THR A 69 3.72 -17.48 15.30
N THR A 70 3.94 -17.38 16.63
CA THR A 70 2.85 -17.23 17.62
C THR A 70 1.95 -16.05 17.27
N THR A 71 2.53 -14.89 16.95
CA THR A 71 1.81 -13.70 16.50
C THR A 71 1.03 -13.96 15.20
N GLY A 72 1.62 -14.69 14.24
CA GLY A 72 0.95 -15.05 13.00
C GLY A 72 -0.25 -15.98 13.21
N ILE A 73 -0.13 -16.98 14.05
CA ILE A 73 -1.23 -17.91 14.39
C ILE A 73 -2.40 -17.16 15.06
N GLU A 74 -2.11 -16.24 15.96
CA GLU A 74 -3.12 -15.39 16.60
C GLU A 74 -3.78 -14.45 15.61
N ALA A 75 -2.98 -13.71 14.84
CA ALA A 75 -3.45 -12.73 13.86
C ALA A 75 -4.33 -13.35 12.76
N LYS A 76 -4.02 -14.60 12.37
CA LYS A 76 -4.78 -15.32 11.33
C LYS A 76 -6.28 -15.38 11.62
N LYS A 77 -6.68 -15.58 12.88
CA LYS A 77 -8.10 -15.68 13.28
C LYS A 77 -8.87 -14.39 12.97
N TYR A 78 -8.26 -13.24 13.24
CA TYR A 78 -8.85 -11.93 12.94
C TYR A 78 -8.85 -11.63 11.44
N MET A 79 -7.76 -11.95 10.75
CA MET A 79 -7.62 -11.71 9.31
C MET A 79 -8.62 -12.53 8.50
N ASP A 80 -8.81 -13.81 8.82
CA ASP A 80 -9.77 -14.69 8.17
C ASP A 80 -11.22 -14.22 8.37
N ALA A 81 -11.52 -13.61 9.54
CA ALA A 81 -12.81 -13.01 9.85
C ALA A 81 -12.99 -11.58 9.31
N GLY A 82 -11.98 -11.01 8.67
CA GLY A 82 -12.00 -9.61 8.20
C GLY A 82 -11.94 -8.56 9.31
N GLN A 83 -11.61 -8.96 10.54
CA GLN A 83 -11.53 -8.11 11.71
C GLN A 83 -10.13 -7.51 11.89
N LEU A 84 -10.03 -6.46 12.72
CA LEU A 84 -8.74 -5.90 13.11
C LEU A 84 -8.06 -6.80 14.14
N VAL A 85 -6.75 -7.02 13.95
CA VAL A 85 -5.87 -7.63 14.96
C VAL A 85 -5.75 -6.68 16.15
N PRO A 86 -5.69 -7.15 17.40
CA PRO A 86 -5.60 -6.31 18.60
C PRO A 86 -4.50 -5.23 18.48
N ASP A 87 -4.82 -4.01 18.91
CA ASP A 87 -3.95 -2.83 18.75
C ASP A 87 -2.54 -3.05 19.27
N GLN A 88 -2.39 -3.67 20.45
CA GLN A 88 -1.07 -3.87 21.04
C GLN A 88 -0.16 -4.73 20.16
N VAL A 89 -0.70 -5.75 19.50
CA VAL A 89 0.07 -6.62 18.58
C VAL A 89 0.60 -5.81 17.41
N ILE A 90 -0.25 -4.94 16.85
CA ILE A 90 0.12 -4.09 15.71
C ILE A 90 1.15 -3.03 16.14
N ILE A 91 0.92 -2.39 17.28
CA ILE A 91 1.84 -1.35 17.82
C ILE A 91 3.23 -1.95 18.07
N ASP A 92 3.30 -3.14 18.63
CA ASP A 92 4.59 -3.80 18.90
C ASP A 92 5.31 -4.16 17.60
N LEU A 93 4.59 -4.67 16.59
CA LEU A 93 5.16 -4.92 15.26
C LEU A 93 5.72 -3.64 14.63
N ILE A 94 4.99 -2.53 14.72
CA ILE A 94 5.44 -1.23 14.19
C ILE A 94 6.67 -0.73 14.94
N LYS A 95 6.67 -0.78 16.27
CA LYS A 95 7.81 -0.39 17.10
C LYS A 95 9.08 -1.15 16.76
N ASP A 96 8.98 -2.42 16.41
CA ASP A 96 10.13 -3.21 15.99
C ASP A 96 10.57 -2.85 14.58
N ARG A 97 9.65 -2.72 13.63
CA ARG A 97 9.95 -2.42 12.23
C ARG A 97 10.63 -1.06 12.03
N ILE A 98 10.24 -0.05 12.76
CA ILE A 98 10.84 1.29 12.62
C ILE A 98 12.26 1.41 13.18
N LYS A 99 12.75 0.42 13.93
CA LYS A 99 14.16 0.35 14.37
C LYS A 99 15.09 -0.09 13.26
N GLU A 100 14.56 -0.63 12.15
CA GLU A 100 15.35 -1.07 11.01
C GLU A 100 16.11 0.10 10.38
N PRO A 101 17.32 -0.15 9.83
CA PRO A 101 18.17 0.92 9.29
C PRO A 101 17.54 1.75 8.16
N ASP A 102 16.64 1.15 7.36
CA ASP A 102 15.95 1.81 6.26
C ASP A 102 14.87 2.80 6.72
N ALA A 103 14.38 2.67 7.96
CA ALA A 103 13.33 3.53 8.52
C ALA A 103 13.85 4.87 9.08
N LYS A 104 15.16 5.09 9.12
CA LYS A 104 15.79 6.27 9.78
C LYS A 104 15.35 7.62 9.23
N ASN A 105 14.94 7.68 7.98
CA ASN A 105 14.57 8.93 7.30
C ASN A 105 13.05 9.09 7.17
N GLY A 106 12.28 8.35 7.95
CA GLY A 106 10.83 8.25 7.84
C GLY A 106 10.39 7.02 7.06
N VAL A 107 9.11 6.72 7.13
CA VAL A 107 8.49 5.57 6.47
C VAL A 107 7.11 5.93 5.91
N MET A 108 6.62 5.12 5.01
CA MET A 108 5.25 5.19 4.54
C MET A 108 4.44 4.06 5.16
N PHE A 109 3.52 4.40 6.07
CA PHE A 109 2.63 3.42 6.69
C PHE A 109 1.48 3.06 5.76
N ASP A 110 1.27 1.75 5.56
CA ASP A 110 0.14 1.22 4.80
C ASP A 110 -0.70 0.29 5.70
N GLY A 111 -1.96 0.68 5.91
CA GLY A 111 -2.87 -0.03 6.78
C GLY A 111 -2.59 0.14 8.28
N PHE A 112 -1.91 1.22 8.66
CA PHE A 112 -1.69 1.66 10.03
C PHE A 112 -1.57 3.20 10.05
N PRO A 113 -2.20 3.90 11.03
CA PRO A 113 -3.10 3.35 12.05
C PRO A 113 -4.49 3.01 11.49
N ARG A 114 -5.25 2.17 12.22
CA ARG A 114 -6.64 1.83 11.92
C ARG A 114 -7.60 2.14 13.05
N THR A 115 -7.10 2.52 14.22
CA THR A 115 -7.89 2.88 15.41
C THR A 115 -7.28 4.11 16.06
N VAL A 116 -8.07 4.82 16.89
CA VAL A 116 -7.58 5.98 17.63
C VAL A 116 -6.40 5.62 18.54
N PRO A 117 -6.43 4.53 19.34
CA PRO A 117 -5.27 4.13 20.13
C PRO A 117 -4.00 3.88 19.32
N GLN A 118 -4.15 3.32 18.12
CA GLN A 118 -3.00 3.16 17.20
C GLN A 118 -2.47 4.52 16.70
N ALA A 119 -3.35 5.48 16.42
CA ALA A 119 -2.94 6.82 15.97
C ALA A 119 -2.23 7.60 17.09
N GLU A 120 -2.70 7.47 18.32
CA GLU A 120 -2.04 8.04 19.50
C GLU A 120 -0.64 7.42 19.72
N ALA A 121 -0.55 6.09 19.68
CA ALA A 121 0.72 5.39 19.78
C ALA A 121 1.69 5.76 18.65
N LEU A 122 1.19 5.97 17.42
CA LEU A 122 2.00 6.42 16.29
C LEU A 122 2.58 7.82 16.52
N ALA A 123 1.80 8.74 17.10
CA ALA A 123 2.25 10.08 17.41
C ALA A 123 3.42 10.12 18.43
N ASP A 124 3.50 9.09 19.31
CA ASP A 124 4.61 8.91 20.25
C ASP A 124 5.86 8.30 19.58
N ILE A 125 5.68 7.65 18.44
CA ILE A 125 6.73 6.89 17.74
C ILE A 125 7.44 7.77 16.70
N THR A 126 6.67 8.52 15.90
CA THR A 126 7.19 9.33 14.79
C THR A 126 6.25 10.49 14.49
N THR A 127 6.80 11.54 13.89
CA THR A 127 6.00 12.63 13.35
C THR A 127 5.41 12.20 11.99
N VAL A 128 4.11 12.35 11.84
CA VAL A 128 3.40 12.15 10.57
C VAL A 128 3.18 13.50 9.91
N SER A 129 3.76 13.71 8.72
CA SER A 129 3.61 14.96 7.98
C SER A 129 2.39 15.00 7.08
N HIS A 130 2.02 13.85 6.49
CA HIS A 130 0.91 13.75 5.55
C HIS A 130 0.12 12.46 5.76
N VAL A 131 -1.19 12.57 5.68
CA VAL A 131 -2.11 11.44 5.61
C VAL A 131 -2.84 11.51 4.28
N ILE A 132 -2.58 10.54 3.41
CA ILE A 132 -3.16 10.48 2.07
C ILE A 132 -4.32 9.50 2.09
N SER A 133 -5.55 10.02 2.06
CA SER A 133 -6.77 9.22 1.99
C SER A 133 -7.16 8.95 0.55
N ILE A 134 -7.04 7.69 0.13
CA ILE A 134 -7.46 7.25 -1.20
C ILE A 134 -8.91 6.75 -1.09
N GLU A 135 -9.86 7.55 -1.58
CA GLU A 135 -11.29 7.27 -1.45
C GLU A 135 -11.84 6.56 -2.69
N VAL A 136 -12.57 5.47 -2.45
CA VAL A 136 -13.22 4.66 -3.48
C VAL A 136 -14.59 4.24 -2.96
N PRO A 137 -15.67 4.34 -3.77
CA PRO A 137 -16.99 3.88 -3.37
C PRO A 137 -17.01 2.38 -3.02
N ASP A 138 -17.77 2.01 -1.98
CA ASP A 138 -17.82 0.64 -1.47
C ASP A 138 -18.24 -0.38 -2.53
N GLU A 139 -19.13 0.01 -3.44
CA GLU A 139 -19.62 -0.83 -4.53
C GLU A 139 -18.49 -1.28 -5.47
N ARG A 140 -17.41 -0.48 -5.56
CA ARG A 140 -16.23 -0.78 -6.37
C ARG A 140 -15.22 -1.66 -5.65
N ILE A 141 -15.28 -1.69 -4.31
CA ILE A 141 -14.26 -2.36 -3.48
C ILE A 141 -14.28 -3.88 -3.65
N VAL A 142 -15.50 -4.48 -3.69
CA VAL A 142 -15.65 -5.94 -3.82
C VAL A 142 -14.99 -6.42 -5.11
N ASP A 143 -15.28 -5.77 -6.23
CA ASP A 143 -14.70 -6.11 -7.54
C ASP A 143 -13.17 -5.97 -7.51
N ARG A 144 -12.67 -4.86 -6.92
CA ARG A 144 -11.23 -4.57 -6.83
C ARG A 144 -10.45 -5.57 -5.97
N ILE A 145 -11.09 -6.16 -4.97
CA ILE A 145 -10.42 -7.14 -4.10
C ILE A 145 -10.55 -8.55 -4.66
N CYS A 146 -11.74 -8.96 -5.09
CA CYS A 146 -11.99 -10.33 -5.56
C CYS A 146 -11.24 -10.67 -6.85
N GLY A 147 -10.98 -9.69 -7.73
CA GLY A 147 -10.18 -9.86 -8.95
C GLY A 147 -8.67 -9.74 -8.76
N ARG A 148 -8.20 -9.51 -7.52
CA ARG A 148 -6.77 -9.32 -7.21
C ARG A 148 -6.01 -10.63 -7.22
N TYR A 149 -4.78 -10.58 -7.76
CA TYR A 149 -3.80 -11.66 -7.63
C TYR A 149 -2.39 -11.07 -7.46
N THR A 150 -1.48 -11.88 -6.95
CA THR A 150 -0.14 -11.41 -6.55
C THR A 150 0.91 -12.39 -7.06
N CYS A 151 1.99 -11.89 -7.66
CA CYS A 151 3.12 -12.71 -8.02
C CYS A 151 3.74 -13.38 -6.79
N ALA A 152 3.91 -14.71 -6.83
CA ALA A 152 4.48 -15.46 -5.71
C ALA A 152 5.96 -15.15 -5.49
N GLY A 153 6.69 -14.78 -6.55
CA GLY A 153 8.13 -14.52 -6.51
C GLY A 153 8.49 -13.13 -5.94
N CYS A 154 7.82 -12.07 -6.41
CA CYS A 154 8.21 -10.70 -6.03
C CYS A 154 7.13 -9.90 -5.29
N GLY A 155 5.93 -10.43 -5.09
CA GLY A 155 4.85 -9.74 -4.40
C GLY A 155 4.11 -8.68 -5.23
N ALA A 156 4.48 -8.47 -6.51
CA ALA A 156 3.80 -7.51 -7.38
C ALA A 156 2.29 -7.82 -7.48
N VAL A 157 1.47 -6.78 -7.33
CA VAL A 157 0.01 -6.89 -7.29
C VAL A 157 -0.57 -6.58 -8.65
N TYR A 158 -1.48 -7.45 -9.10
CA TYR A 158 -2.22 -7.39 -10.35
C TYR A 158 -3.72 -7.51 -10.10
N HIS A 159 -4.51 -7.26 -11.13
CA HIS A 159 -5.95 -7.42 -11.12
C HIS A 159 -6.43 -7.90 -12.50
N GLU A 160 -7.38 -8.81 -12.53
CA GLU A 160 -7.89 -9.40 -13.78
C GLU A 160 -8.35 -8.35 -14.81
N SER A 161 -9.01 -7.28 -14.35
CA SER A 161 -9.58 -6.24 -15.23
C SER A 161 -8.84 -4.91 -15.14
N PHE A 162 -8.44 -4.48 -13.93
CA PHE A 162 -7.93 -3.10 -13.72
C PHE A 162 -6.41 -2.98 -13.89
N LYS A 163 -5.67 -4.07 -13.72
CA LYS A 163 -4.22 -4.11 -13.88
C LYS A 163 -3.77 -5.54 -14.23
N PRO A 164 -4.13 -6.06 -15.41
CA PRO A 164 -3.63 -7.35 -15.84
C PRO A 164 -2.13 -7.31 -16.10
N THR A 165 -1.48 -8.46 -16.16
CA THR A 165 -0.10 -8.58 -16.64
C THR A 165 -0.03 -8.21 -18.13
N SER A 166 1.04 -7.57 -18.55
CA SER A 166 1.25 -7.18 -19.97
C SER A 166 1.35 -8.39 -20.91
N LYS A 167 1.89 -9.48 -20.39
CA LYS A 167 1.89 -10.81 -21.04
C LYS A 167 1.18 -11.77 -20.09
N ASP A 168 0.16 -12.45 -20.61
CA ASP A 168 -0.64 -13.37 -19.82
C ASP A 168 0.22 -14.40 -19.08
N GLY A 169 -0.04 -14.56 -17.77
CA GLY A 169 0.67 -15.48 -16.90
C GLY A 169 2.13 -15.13 -16.59
N ILE A 170 2.65 -13.94 -16.97
CA ILE A 170 4.02 -13.54 -16.70
C ILE A 170 4.05 -12.22 -15.91
N CYS A 171 4.75 -12.22 -14.79
CA CYS A 171 4.92 -11.04 -13.95
C CYS A 171 5.76 -9.97 -14.65
N ASP A 172 5.22 -8.75 -14.81
CA ASP A 172 5.91 -7.63 -15.47
C ASP A 172 7.15 -7.15 -14.68
N SER A 173 7.19 -7.43 -13.36
CA SER A 173 8.27 -6.96 -12.49
C SER A 173 9.46 -7.91 -12.42
N CYS A 174 9.23 -9.24 -12.35
CA CYS A 174 10.31 -10.21 -12.15
C CYS A 174 10.37 -11.33 -13.19
N GLY A 175 9.38 -11.39 -14.11
CA GLY A 175 9.30 -12.43 -15.13
C GLY A 175 8.82 -13.80 -14.63
N GLY A 176 8.44 -13.94 -13.34
CA GLY A 176 7.89 -15.17 -12.77
C GLY A 176 6.48 -15.47 -13.29
N ASP A 177 6.08 -16.73 -13.26
CA ASP A 177 4.82 -17.24 -13.78
C ASP A 177 3.89 -17.82 -12.69
N GLU A 178 4.32 -17.82 -11.46
CA GLU A 178 3.52 -18.24 -10.32
C GLU A 178 2.76 -17.07 -9.69
N PHE A 179 1.43 -17.23 -9.58
CA PHE A 179 0.55 -16.24 -8.95
C PHE A 179 -0.30 -16.88 -7.87
N LYS A 180 -0.65 -16.10 -6.86
CA LYS A 180 -1.51 -16.52 -5.76
C LYS A 180 -2.57 -15.47 -5.47
N ARG A 181 -3.73 -15.90 -4.98
CA ARG A 181 -4.77 -15.07 -4.39
C ARG A 181 -4.62 -15.08 -2.88
N ARG A 182 -4.99 -13.99 -2.24
CA ARG A 182 -5.03 -13.93 -0.77
C ARG A 182 -6.27 -14.69 -0.28
N ALA A 183 -6.15 -15.38 0.84
CA ALA A 183 -7.26 -16.14 1.43
C ALA A 183 -8.42 -15.22 1.88
N ASP A 184 -8.09 -13.96 2.22
CA ASP A 184 -9.03 -12.93 2.65
C ASP A 184 -9.62 -12.10 1.47
N ASP A 185 -9.38 -12.48 0.21
CA ASP A 185 -9.90 -11.81 -0.98
C ASP A 185 -11.18 -12.50 -1.49
N ASN A 186 -12.19 -12.58 -0.63
CA ASN A 186 -13.53 -13.09 -0.94
C ASN A 186 -14.60 -12.08 -0.47
N ALA A 187 -15.77 -12.12 -1.08
CA ALA A 187 -16.82 -11.11 -0.88
C ALA A 187 -17.26 -11.00 0.60
N GLU A 188 -17.40 -12.12 1.31
CA GLU A 188 -17.82 -12.13 2.71
C GLU A 188 -16.80 -11.42 3.61
N THR A 189 -15.52 -11.80 3.50
CA THR A 189 -14.43 -11.18 4.26
C THR A 189 -14.28 -9.69 3.88
N VAL A 190 -14.47 -9.32 2.61
CA VAL A 190 -14.42 -7.93 2.15
C VAL A 190 -15.49 -7.08 2.81
N MET A 191 -16.72 -7.58 2.93
CA MET A 191 -17.82 -6.87 3.60
C MET A 191 -17.50 -6.67 5.08
N SER A 192 -17.01 -7.69 5.79
CA SER A 192 -16.58 -7.55 7.19
C SER A 192 -15.45 -6.52 7.35
N ARG A 193 -14.52 -6.47 6.40
CA ARG A 193 -13.42 -5.48 6.40
C ARG A 193 -13.90 -4.06 6.15
N LEU A 194 -14.90 -3.86 5.30
CA LEU A 194 -15.55 -2.56 5.08
C LEU A 194 -16.28 -2.10 6.33
N GLU A 195 -17.05 -2.98 6.97
CA GLU A 195 -17.70 -2.68 8.24
C GLU A 195 -16.69 -2.28 9.32
N ALA A 196 -15.61 -3.03 9.48
CA ALA A 196 -14.53 -2.69 10.41
C ALA A 196 -13.87 -1.35 10.06
N TYR A 197 -13.67 -1.05 8.77
CA TYR A 197 -13.14 0.23 8.31
C TYR A 197 -14.05 1.39 8.70
N HIS A 198 -15.34 1.32 8.38
CA HIS A 198 -16.28 2.40 8.68
C HIS A 198 -16.45 2.63 10.18
N ASN A 199 -16.50 1.56 10.98
CA ASN A 199 -16.71 1.65 12.41
C ASN A 199 -15.47 2.08 13.20
N GLN A 200 -14.27 1.73 12.77
CA GLN A 200 -13.05 1.88 13.57
C GLN A 200 -11.98 2.76 12.94
N THR A 201 -11.91 2.79 11.60
CA THR A 201 -10.82 3.47 10.89
C THR A 201 -11.27 4.81 10.31
N SER A 202 -12.44 4.87 9.66
CA SER A 202 -12.97 6.11 9.09
C SER A 202 -13.04 7.29 10.09
N PRO A 203 -13.37 7.08 11.38
CA PRO A 203 -13.35 8.18 12.37
C PRO A 203 -11.98 8.84 12.58
N LEU A 204 -10.89 8.20 12.15
CA LEU A 204 -9.55 8.84 12.19
C LEU A 204 -9.40 9.99 11.18
N ALA A 205 -10.26 10.10 10.18
CA ALA A 205 -10.24 11.21 9.23
C ALA A 205 -10.36 12.54 9.96
N ASP A 206 -11.39 12.70 10.82
CA ASP A 206 -11.61 13.92 11.62
C ASP A 206 -10.40 14.22 12.51
N TRP A 207 -9.78 13.20 13.08
CA TRP A 207 -8.60 13.34 13.95
C TRP A 207 -7.40 13.90 13.18
N TYR A 208 -7.17 13.47 11.94
CA TYR A 208 -6.08 13.97 11.10
C TYR A 208 -6.43 15.29 10.39
N GLU A 209 -7.69 15.50 10.02
CA GLU A 209 -8.17 16.79 9.49
C GLU A 209 -7.96 17.92 10.50
N SER A 210 -8.24 17.68 11.80
CA SER A 210 -8.01 18.66 12.85
C SER A 210 -6.53 19.07 12.99
N LYS A 211 -5.61 18.25 12.49
CA LYS A 211 -4.16 18.52 12.47
C LYS A 211 -3.69 19.20 11.18
N GLY A 212 -4.56 19.35 10.18
CA GLY A 212 -4.24 19.99 8.91
C GLY A 212 -3.32 19.18 7.99
N ILE A 213 -3.20 17.86 8.21
CA ILE A 213 -2.29 16.97 7.46
C ILE A 213 -3.04 15.92 6.62
N PHE A 214 -4.37 16.01 6.53
CA PHE A 214 -5.22 15.04 5.84
C PHE A 214 -5.53 15.49 4.41
N HIS A 215 -5.22 14.66 3.41
CA HIS A 215 -5.40 14.94 2.00
C HIS A 215 -6.28 13.86 1.37
N VAL A 216 -7.42 14.27 0.82
CA VAL A 216 -8.38 13.35 0.16
C VAL A 216 -8.06 13.24 -1.32
N ILE A 217 -7.86 12.02 -1.80
CA ILE A 217 -7.56 11.70 -3.20
C ILE A 217 -8.64 10.77 -3.75
N ASN A 218 -9.25 11.15 -4.88
CA ASN A 218 -10.19 10.27 -5.57
C ASN A 218 -9.46 9.06 -6.17
N GLY A 219 -9.69 7.88 -5.59
CA GLY A 219 -9.08 6.60 -5.97
C GLY A 219 -9.83 5.84 -7.08
N ASP A 220 -10.98 6.33 -7.56
CA ASP A 220 -11.74 5.69 -8.65
C ASP A 220 -11.41 6.32 -10.01
N ARG A 221 -10.11 6.42 -10.31
CA ARG A 221 -9.55 6.98 -11.55
C ARG A 221 -8.38 6.13 -12.05
N ALA A 222 -7.78 6.54 -13.16
CA ALA A 222 -6.56 5.90 -13.68
C ALA A 222 -5.41 6.00 -12.66
N ILE A 223 -4.65 4.91 -12.53
CA ILE A 223 -3.57 4.76 -11.53
C ILE A 223 -2.57 5.93 -11.58
N ASP A 224 -2.18 6.37 -12.81
CA ASP A 224 -1.20 7.45 -12.98
C ASP A 224 -1.73 8.81 -12.50
N LEU A 225 -3.03 9.09 -12.70
CA LEU A 225 -3.65 10.32 -12.20
C LEU A 225 -3.68 10.36 -10.67
N ILE A 226 -4.01 9.23 -10.05
CA ILE A 226 -3.98 9.10 -8.58
C ILE A 226 -2.56 9.33 -8.06
N THR A 227 -1.55 8.73 -8.71
CA THR A 227 -0.14 8.92 -8.34
C THR A 227 0.26 10.39 -8.39
N ASN A 228 -0.10 11.09 -9.48
CA ASN A 228 0.23 12.51 -9.63
C ASN A 228 -0.41 13.37 -8.53
N ASP A 229 -1.70 13.17 -8.26
CA ASP A 229 -2.39 13.90 -7.20
C ASP A 229 -1.76 13.65 -5.82
N ILE A 230 -1.35 12.41 -5.53
CA ILE A 230 -0.66 12.08 -4.29
C ILE A 230 0.69 12.80 -4.23
N LEU A 231 1.50 12.73 -5.28
CA LEU A 231 2.82 13.38 -5.31
C LEU A 231 2.70 14.91 -5.23
N ASP A 232 1.62 15.50 -5.76
CA ASP A 232 1.34 16.93 -5.62
C ASP A 232 0.95 17.30 -4.18
N ALA A 233 0.19 16.44 -3.49
CA ALA A 233 -0.18 16.63 -2.09
C ALA A 233 1.01 16.49 -1.10
N LEU A 234 2.09 15.84 -1.54
CA LEU A 234 3.31 15.64 -0.74
C LEU A 234 4.36 16.76 -0.93
N LYS A 235 4.09 17.79 -1.74
CA LYS A 235 5.01 18.95 -1.98
C LYS A 235 4.83 20.02 -0.93
#